data_a54a36e3019f8c90f12f88e0c53a0c31
#
_entry.id   a54a36e3019f8c90f12f88e0c53a0c31
#
_cell.length_a   1.000
_cell.length_b   1.000
_cell.length_c   1.000
_cell.angle_alpha   90.00
_cell.angle_beta   90.00
_cell.angle_gamma   90.00
#
_symmetry.space_group_name_H-M   'P 1'
#
loop_
_entity.id
_entity.type
_entity.pdbx_description
1 polymer ?
#
loop_
_entity_poly.entity_id
_entity_poly.type
_entity_poly.pdbx_seq_one_letter_code
_entity_poly.pdbx_strand_id
1 'polypeptide(L)'
;MSLAAMRATLTQVLTDSAFEHMVALGNRWSDGVDAAIKEFNLPWSCSRLGARGEYLFQKNPPKTGKQAADAGDFELEQYIHLRLLNDGFLITPFHNMALVCPDTTEADIDAHTVAFRALCADLVKA
;
A
#
# COMPACT_ATOMS: atom_id res chain seq x y z
N MET A 1 -28.26 -5.82 15.07
CA MET A 1 -27.68 -5.95 13.72
C MET A 1 -26.14 -6.12 13.73
N SER A 2 -25.40 -5.31 14.46
CA SER A 2 -23.91 -5.33 14.44
C SER A 2 -23.27 -6.68 14.85
N LEU A 3 -23.76 -7.35 15.88
CA LEU A 3 -23.26 -8.66 16.32
C LEU A 3 -23.49 -9.77 15.28
N ALA A 4 -24.62 -9.73 14.59
CA ALA A 4 -24.92 -10.69 13.51
C ALA A 4 -24.01 -10.47 12.30
N ALA A 5 -23.78 -9.21 11.92
CA ALA A 5 -22.86 -8.84 10.84
C ALA A 5 -21.41 -9.23 11.21
N MET A 6 -20.97 -8.93 12.42
CA MET A 6 -19.65 -9.32 12.93
C MET A 6 -19.46 -10.84 12.87
N ARG A 7 -20.46 -11.62 13.34
CA ARG A 7 -20.41 -13.08 13.28
C ARG A 7 -20.30 -13.57 11.84
N ALA A 8 -21.11 -13.03 10.91
CA ALA A 8 -21.07 -13.42 9.51
C ALA A 8 -19.71 -13.11 8.88
N THR A 9 -19.17 -11.92 9.12
CA THR A 9 -17.83 -11.53 8.65
C THR A 9 -16.75 -12.49 9.15
N LEU A 10 -16.72 -12.77 10.46
CA LEU A 10 -15.68 -13.64 11.04
C LEU A 10 -15.83 -15.11 10.65
N THR A 11 -17.05 -15.60 10.33
CA THR A 11 -17.25 -17.01 10.02
C THR A 11 -17.36 -17.34 8.54
N GLN A 12 -17.64 -16.35 7.68
CA GLN A 12 -17.92 -16.58 6.26
C GLN A 12 -16.96 -15.83 5.32
N VAL A 13 -16.37 -14.72 5.77
CA VAL A 13 -15.52 -13.86 4.94
C VAL A 13 -14.06 -13.98 5.34
N LEU A 14 -13.75 -13.76 6.63
CA LEU A 14 -12.37 -13.78 7.15
C LEU A 14 -11.97 -15.20 7.55
N THR A 15 -11.88 -16.08 6.55
CA THR A 15 -11.42 -17.46 6.70
C THR A 15 -9.89 -17.56 6.59
N ASP A 16 -9.30 -18.68 7.01
CA ASP A 16 -7.86 -18.91 6.89
C ASP A 16 -7.40 -18.76 5.44
N SER A 17 -8.16 -19.32 4.48
CA SER A 17 -7.85 -19.18 3.05
C SER A 17 -7.96 -17.74 2.54
N ALA A 18 -8.89 -16.93 3.05
CA ALA A 18 -8.97 -15.51 2.72
C ALA A 18 -7.74 -14.75 3.25
N PHE A 19 -7.27 -15.07 4.45
CA PHE A 19 -6.04 -14.49 4.99
C PHE A 19 -4.80 -14.90 4.19
N GLU A 20 -4.66 -16.15 3.81
CA GLU A 20 -3.56 -16.62 2.96
C GLU A 20 -3.54 -15.86 1.63
N HIS A 21 -4.69 -15.71 0.97
CA HIS A 21 -4.85 -14.95 -0.26
C HIS A 21 -4.46 -13.48 -0.07
N MET A 22 -5.03 -12.79 0.93
CA MET A 22 -4.73 -11.38 1.21
C MET A 22 -3.25 -11.14 1.54
N VAL A 23 -2.62 -12.04 2.30
CA VAL A 23 -1.19 -11.95 2.64
C VAL A 23 -0.32 -12.13 1.40
N ALA A 24 -0.65 -13.09 0.54
CA ALA A 24 0.07 -13.29 -0.72
C ALA A 24 0.02 -12.04 -1.61
N LEU A 25 -1.16 -11.41 -1.75
CA LEU A 25 -1.33 -10.18 -2.49
C LEU A 25 -0.66 -8.97 -1.83
N GLY A 26 -0.68 -8.88 -0.50
CA GLY A 26 0.06 -7.85 0.25
C GLY A 26 1.57 -7.95 0.03
N ASN A 27 2.11 -9.16 -0.05
CA ASN A 27 3.50 -9.40 -0.41
C ASN A 27 3.79 -8.94 -1.84
N ARG A 28 2.95 -9.34 -2.82
CA ARG A 28 3.08 -8.93 -4.23
C ARG A 28 3.05 -7.41 -4.39
N TRP A 29 2.13 -6.73 -3.70
CA TRP A 29 2.08 -5.27 -3.70
C TRP A 29 3.36 -4.65 -3.17
N SER A 30 3.84 -5.10 -2.01
CA SER A 30 5.07 -4.58 -1.39
C SER A 30 6.30 -4.83 -2.26
N ASP A 31 6.38 -5.99 -2.90
CA ASP A 31 7.48 -6.32 -3.81
C ASP A 31 7.46 -5.42 -5.06
N GLY A 32 6.28 -5.09 -5.59
CA GLY A 32 6.10 -4.15 -6.70
C GLY A 32 6.52 -2.72 -6.34
N VAL A 33 6.12 -2.25 -5.16
CA VAL A 33 6.52 -0.93 -4.62
C VAL A 33 8.03 -0.86 -4.39
N ASP A 34 8.61 -1.88 -3.74
CA ASP A 34 10.05 -1.97 -3.51
C ASP A 34 10.86 -1.99 -4.82
N ALA A 35 10.35 -2.68 -5.83
CA ALA A 35 10.99 -2.71 -7.15
C ALA A 35 11.02 -1.32 -7.78
N ALA A 36 9.92 -0.57 -7.74
CA ALA A 36 9.86 0.79 -8.25
C ALA A 36 10.76 1.75 -7.46
N ILE A 37 10.77 1.68 -6.13
CA ILE A 37 11.66 2.47 -5.27
C ILE A 37 13.13 2.26 -5.66
N LYS A 38 13.53 1.03 -5.88
CA LYS A 38 14.90 0.67 -6.30
C LYS A 38 15.21 1.14 -7.71
N GLU A 39 14.31 0.94 -8.66
CA GLU A 39 14.48 1.33 -10.07
C GLU A 39 14.73 2.83 -10.22
N PHE A 40 13.98 3.65 -9.49
CA PHE A 40 14.08 5.12 -9.54
C PHE A 40 15.03 5.69 -8.47
N ASN A 41 15.73 4.83 -7.72
CA ASN A 41 16.66 5.21 -6.65
C ASN A 41 16.05 6.23 -5.66
N LEU A 42 14.77 6.04 -5.32
CA LEU A 42 14.09 6.91 -4.36
C LEU A 42 14.60 6.63 -2.94
N PRO A 43 14.74 7.67 -2.09
CA PRO A 43 15.18 7.51 -0.71
C PRO A 43 14.04 7.03 0.20
N TRP A 44 13.26 6.04 -0.26
CA TRP A 44 12.07 5.52 0.40
C TRP A 44 12.30 4.09 0.90
N SER A 45 11.41 3.65 1.77
CA SER A 45 11.34 2.27 2.24
C SER A 45 9.90 1.78 2.25
N CYS A 46 9.70 0.50 1.99
CA CYS A 46 8.42 -0.17 2.14
C CYS A 46 8.48 -1.15 3.31
N SER A 47 7.42 -1.18 4.12
CA SER A 47 7.22 -2.13 5.20
C SER A 47 5.92 -2.88 5.01
N ARG A 48 5.84 -4.12 5.52
CA ARG A 48 4.66 -4.96 5.40
C ARG A 48 4.36 -5.72 6.68
N LEU A 49 3.07 -5.94 6.92
CA LEU A 49 2.57 -6.78 7.99
C LEU A 49 1.28 -7.47 7.53
N GLY A 50 1.37 -8.78 7.22
CA GLY A 50 0.25 -9.53 6.68
C GLY A 50 -0.25 -8.94 5.36
N ALA A 51 -1.54 -8.63 5.30
CA ALA A 51 -2.21 -8.03 4.13
C ALA A 51 -2.08 -6.49 4.04
N ARG A 52 -1.23 -5.89 4.87
CA ARG A 52 -0.95 -4.46 4.91
C ARG A 52 0.46 -4.18 4.42
N GLY A 53 0.61 -3.22 3.51
CA GLY A 53 1.88 -2.65 3.12
C GLY A 53 1.84 -1.13 3.22
N GLU A 54 3.00 -0.49 3.53
CA GLU A 54 3.12 0.96 3.67
C GLU A 54 4.51 1.40 3.22
N TYR A 55 4.59 2.44 2.40
CA TYR A 55 5.86 3.06 2.06
C TYR A 55 6.01 4.43 2.73
N LEU A 56 7.24 4.76 3.07
CA LEU A 56 7.61 6.00 3.76
C LEU A 56 8.77 6.68 3.03
N PHE A 57 8.80 8.02 3.09
CA PHE A 57 9.77 8.86 2.37
C PHE A 57 11.14 8.92 3.05
N GLN A 58 11.57 7.79 3.60
CA GLN A 58 12.90 7.64 4.20
C GLN A 58 13.51 6.28 3.86
N LYS A 59 14.82 6.25 3.68
CA LYS A 59 15.55 5.07 3.24
C LYS A 59 15.48 3.88 4.20
N ASN A 60 15.43 4.15 5.51
CA ASN A 60 15.37 3.11 6.53
C ASN A 60 13.99 3.13 7.19
N PRO A 61 13.33 1.98 7.38
CA PRO A 61 12.06 1.91 8.09
C PRO A 61 12.17 2.53 9.49
N PRO A 62 11.18 3.33 9.92
CA PRO A 62 11.19 3.97 11.23
C PRO A 62 11.10 2.92 12.34
N LYS A 63 11.79 3.16 13.45
CA LYS A 63 11.75 2.31 14.64
C LYS A 63 10.83 2.87 15.74
N THR A 64 10.39 4.11 15.59
CA THR A 64 9.52 4.81 16.55
C THR A 64 8.45 5.60 15.81
N GLY A 65 7.32 5.86 16.48
CA GLY A 65 6.26 6.71 15.93
C GLY A 65 6.75 8.14 15.60
N LYS A 66 7.68 8.68 16.40
CA LYS A 66 8.28 9.98 16.10
C LYS A 66 9.05 9.96 14.78
N GLN A 67 9.88 8.93 14.55
CA GLN A 67 10.62 8.79 13.29
C GLN A 67 9.67 8.63 12.09
N ALA A 68 8.55 7.93 12.26
CA ALA A 68 7.54 7.80 11.21
C ALA A 68 6.87 9.15 10.91
N ALA A 69 6.52 9.92 11.94
CA ALA A 69 5.94 11.26 11.77
C ALA A 69 6.93 12.24 11.12
N ASP A 70 8.19 12.19 11.52
CA ASP A 70 9.24 13.06 10.98
C ASP A 70 9.57 12.74 9.49
N ALA A 71 9.20 11.53 9.00
CA ALA A 71 9.40 11.10 7.63
C ALA A 71 8.23 11.47 6.70
N GLY A 72 7.15 12.03 7.22
CA GLY A 72 6.01 12.49 6.43
C GLY A 72 6.35 13.72 5.58
N ASP A 73 5.81 13.75 4.37
CA ASP A 73 5.81 14.91 3.47
C ASP A 73 4.38 15.11 2.96
N PHE A 74 3.69 16.07 3.56
CA PHE A 74 2.25 16.25 3.33
C PHE A 74 1.93 16.60 1.87
N GLU A 75 2.73 17.42 1.22
CA GLU A 75 2.50 17.81 -0.17
C GLU A 75 2.72 16.63 -1.12
N LEU A 76 3.77 15.86 -0.87
CA LEU A 76 4.07 14.65 -1.63
C LEU A 76 3.01 13.57 -1.42
N GLU A 77 2.53 13.37 -0.19
CA GLU A 77 1.43 12.45 0.12
C GLU A 77 0.16 12.82 -0.64
N GLN A 78 -0.20 14.11 -0.67
CA GLN A 78 -1.36 14.59 -1.42
C GLN A 78 -1.20 14.39 -2.93
N TYR A 79 -0.03 14.71 -3.47
CA TYR A 79 0.25 14.50 -4.89
C TYR A 79 0.08 13.02 -5.26
N ILE A 80 0.70 12.12 -4.51
CA ILE A 80 0.64 10.67 -4.75
C ILE A 80 -0.81 10.18 -4.65
N HIS A 81 -1.53 10.60 -3.60
CA HIS A 81 -2.93 10.21 -3.42
C HIS A 81 -3.81 10.65 -4.60
N LEU A 82 -3.72 11.91 -5.01
CA LEU A 82 -4.50 12.44 -6.13
C LEU A 82 -4.12 11.78 -7.46
N ARG A 83 -2.82 11.54 -7.69
CA ARG A 83 -2.36 10.88 -8.90
C ARG A 83 -2.88 9.45 -9.01
N LEU A 84 -2.73 8.65 -7.95
CA LEU A 84 -3.23 7.29 -7.92
C LEU A 84 -4.76 7.23 -7.99
N LEU A 85 -5.46 8.17 -7.35
CA LEU A 85 -6.91 8.26 -7.46
C LEU A 85 -7.38 8.53 -8.90
N ASN A 86 -6.69 9.40 -9.63
CA ASN A 86 -6.96 9.65 -11.05
C ASN A 86 -6.67 8.42 -11.93
N ASP A 87 -5.71 7.60 -11.53
CA ASP A 87 -5.38 6.34 -12.20
C ASP A 87 -6.31 5.18 -11.77
N GLY A 88 -7.31 5.45 -10.91
CA GLY A 88 -8.34 4.51 -10.48
C GLY A 88 -8.02 3.75 -9.17
N PHE A 89 -7.00 4.18 -8.40
CA PHE A 89 -6.59 3.52 -7.16
C PHE A 89 -6.86 4.40 -5.95
N LEU A 90 -7.70 3.90 -5.04
CA LEU A 90 -7.93 4.52 -3.74
C LEU A 90 -7.05 3.84 -2.69
N ILE A 91 -5.98 4.54 -2.27
CA ILE A 91 -5.18 4.18 -1.10
C ILE A 91 -5.63 5.00 0.11
N THR A 92 -5.23 4.57 1.30
CA THR A 92 -5.60 5.26 2.55
C THR A 92 -5.11 6.72 2.52
N PRO A 93 -6.02 7.72 2.66
CA PRO A 93 -5.69 9.13 2.40
C PRO A 93 -4.74 9.78 3.41
N PHE A 94 -4.49 9.17 4.57
CA PHE A 94 -3.61 9.70 5.62
C PHE A 94 -2.32 8.92 5.80
N HIS A 95 -2.14 7.89 4.99
CA HIS A 95 -0.97 7.01 5.01
C HIS A 95 -0.74 6.48 3.61
N ASN A 96 0.50 6.31 3.22
CA ASN A 96 0.89 5.65 1.98
C ASN A 96 0.74 4.13 2.11
N MET A 97 -0.44 3.68 2.48
CA MET A 97 -0.74 2.35 2.95
C MET A 97 -1.79 1.66 2.07
N ALA A 98 -1.47 0.46 1.64
CA ALA A 98 -2.43 -0.44 1.03
C ALA A 98 -2.96 -1.44 2.06
N LEU A 99 -4.26 -1.70 1.98
CA LEU A 99 -4.99 -2.73 2.71
C LEU A 99 -5.64 -3.65 1.69
N VAL A 100 -5.20 -4.90 1.65
CA VAL A 100 -5.74 -5.90 0.73
C VAL A 100 -6.99 -6.53 1.35
N CYS A 101 -8.06 -6.62 0.57
CA CYS A 101 -9.30 -7.28 0.99
C CYS A 101 -9.46 -8.65 0.30
N PRO A 102 -10.40 -9.51 0.76
CA PRO A 102 -10.61 -10.83 0.17
C PRO A 102 -10.96 -10.84 -1.32
N ASP A 103 -11.56 -9.76 -1.82
CA ASP A 103 -11.97 -9.63 -3.23
C ASP A 103 -10.88 -9.00 -4.13
N THR A 104 -9.77 -8.54 -3.56
CA THR A 104 -8.64 -8.01 -4.33
C THR A 104 -8.05 -9.12 -5.21
N THR A 105 -7.72 -8.81 -6.46
CA THR A 105 -7.13 -9.74 -7.41
C THR A 105 -5.65 -9.44 -7.67
N GLU A 106 -4.92 -10.40 -8.24
CA GLU A 106 -3.55 -10.16 -8.72
C GLU A 106 -3.51 -9.07 -9.79
N ALA A 107 -4.52 -9.01 -10.66
CA ALA A 107 -4.62 -7.99 -11.69
C ALA A 107 -4.75 -6.57 -11.10
N ASP A 108 -5.48 -6.40 -10.00
CA ASP A 108 -5.57 -5.11 -9.30
C ASP A 108 -4.22 -4.66 -8.75
N ILE A 109 -3.48 -5.60 -8.14
CA ILE A 109 -2.13 -5.34 -7.61
C ILE A 109 -1.16 -5.00 -8.73
N ASP A 110 -1.18 -5.74 -9.83
CA ASP A 110 -0.30 -5.48 -10.99
C ASP A 110 -0.59 -4.13 -11.65
N ALA A 111 -1.87 -3.80 -11.82
CA ALA A 111 -2.29 -2.51 -12.34
C ALA A 111 -1.85 -1.35 -11.44
N HIS A 112 -1.99 -1.50 -10.11
CA HIS A 112 -1.45 -0.53 -9.15
C HIS A 112 0.08 -0.38 -9.29
N THR A 113 0.81 -1.48 -9.41
CA THR A 113 2.28 -1.45 -9.56
C THR A 113 2.70 -0.67 -10.81
N VAL A 114 1.97 -0.84 -11.93
CA VAL A 114 2.21 -0.06 -13.16
C VAL A 114 1.96 1.43 -12.94
N ALA A 115 0.85 1.81 -12.30
CA ALA A 115 0.52 3.20 -12.00
C ALA A 115 1.53 3.83 -11.03
N PHE A 116 1.90 3.13 -9.96
CA PHE A 116 2.90 3.59 -9.01
C PHE A 116 4.28 3.78 -9.64
N ARG A 117 4.68 2.89 -10.52
CA ARG A 117 5.94 2.99 -11.26
C ARG A 117 5.95 4.20 -12.21
N ALA A 118 4.83 4.48 -12.89
CA ALA A 118 4.68 5.67 -13.72
C ALA A 118 4.76 6.96 -12.88
N LEU A 119 4.10 6.99 -11.72
CA LEU A 119 4.19 8.09 -10.76
C LEU A 119 5.65 8.33 -10.30
N CYS A 120 6.38 7.28 -9.92
CA CYS A 120 7.79 7.40 -9.54
C CYS A 120 8.65 7.97 -10.69
N ALA A 121 8.39 7.53 -11.93
CA ALA A 121 9.09 8.06 -13.11
C ALA A 121 8.82 9.56 -13.34
N ASP A 122 7.62 10.04 -13.03
CA ASP A 122 7.28 11.46 -13.15
C ASP A 122 7.94 12.29 -12.05
N LEU A 123 8.01 11.77 -10.82
CA LEU A 123 8.66 12.45 -9.68
C LEU A 123 10.16 12.69 -9.91
N VAL A 124 10.88 11.79 -10.58
CA VAL A 124 12.33 11.97 -10.82
C VAL A 124 12.66 12.82 -12.02
N LYS A 125 11.64 13.24 -12.80
CA LYS A 125 11.81 14.19 -13.93
C LYS A 125 11.55 15.64 -13.52
N ALA A 126 10.82 15.84 -12.41
CA ALA A 126 10.46 17.17 -11.91
C ALA A 126 11.63 17.81 -11.14
#